data_b7eeb1ea8bf71d1effccfacfe4e8c3d8
#
_entry.id   b7eeb1ea8bf71d1effccfacfe4e8c3d8
#
_cell.length_a   1.000
_cell.length_b   1.000
_cell.length_c   1.000
_cell.angle_alpha   90.00
_cell.angle_beta   90.00
_cell.angle_gamma   90.00
#
_symmetry.space_group_name_H-M   'P 1'
#
loop_
_entity.id
_entity.type
_entity.pdbx_description
1 polymer ?
#
loop_
_entity_poly.entity_id
_entity_poly.type
_entity_poly.pdbx_seq_one_letter_code
_entity_poly.pdbx_strand_id
1 'polypeptide(L)'
;MRALAPLATLLLLALPAHAADPAAVAKIRGGILNCVGCNLSGADLTNTCVKEHDLRGANFDGANATLMCMSFSNFTNASFRGTELSGANMAGAKMDGADLTGAKTSITSFLGTGLRKIKGLTQKQVDVACSDAATRLPPGLTIRTCQ
;
A
#
# COMPACT_ATOMS: atom_id res chain seq x y z
N MET A 1 -23.57 1.26 -56.27
CA MET A 1 -23.98 1.50 -54.89
C MET A 1 -22.84 1.04 -53.99
N ARG A 2 -22.07 1.99 -53.41
CA ARG A 2 -20.96 1.67 -52.46
C ARG A 2 -21.53 1.80 -51.06
N ALA A 3 -21.57 0.67 -50.34
CA ALA A 3 -21.94 0.66 -48.93
C ALA A 3 -20.79 1.26 -48.10
N LEU A 4 -21.07 2.37 -47.43
CA LEU A 4 -20.19 2.95 -46.41
C LEU A 4 -20.30 2.10 -45.14
N ALA A 5 -19.21 1.45 -44.76
CA ALA A 5 -19.10 0.80 -43.46
C ALA A 5 -19.13 1.85 -42.34
N PRO A 6 -19.83 1.60 -41.22
CA PRO A 6 -19.83 2.55 -40.13
C PRO A 6 -18.44 2.53 -39.44
N LEU A 7 -17.82 3.69 -39.36
CA LEU A 7 -16.66 3.92 -38.45
C LEU A 7 -17.11 3.63 -37.02
N ALA A 8 -16.69 2.51 -36.50
CA ALA A 8 -16.77 2.24 -35.07
C ALA A 8 -15.86 3.25 -34.34
N THR A 9 -16.46 4.30 -33.81
CA THR A 9 -15.81 5.21 -32.88
C THR A 9 -15.44 4.40 -31.64
N LEU A 10 -14.17 4.01 -31.55
CA LEU A 10 -13.61 3.45 -30.33
C LEU A 10 -13.64 4.55 -29.28
N LEU A 11 -14.67 4.50 -28.41
CA LEU A 11 -14.78 5.39 -27.26
C LEU A 11 -13.65 4.99 -26.30
N LEU A 12 -12.50 5.66 -26.38
CA LEU A 12 -11.45 5.57 -25.37
C LEU A 12 -12.04 6.15 -24.09
N LEU A 13 -12.61 5.29 -23.25
CA LEU A 13 -12.94 5.64 -21.87
C LEU A 13 -11.62 5.99 -21.20
N ALA A 14 -11.35 7.28 -21.04
CA ALA A 14 -10.26 7.76 -20.22
C ALA A 14 -10.49 7.22 -18.81
N LEU A 15 -9.69 6.25 -18.40
CA LEU A 15 -9.65 5.79 -17.01
C LEU A 15 -9.37 7.03 -16.13
N PRO A 16 -10.06 7.19 -14.99
CA PRO A 16 -9.77 8.29 -14.08
C PRO A 16 -8.28 8.25 -13.73
N ALA A 17 -7.63 9.42 -13.72
CA ALA A 17 -6.18 9.58 -13.49
C ALA A 17 -5.67 8.98 -12.15
N HIS A 18 -6.54 8.45 -11.33
CA HIS A 18 -6.30 7.85 -10.01
C HIS A 18 -6.67 6.35 -9.94
N ALA A 19 -6.97 5.71 -11.08
CA ALA A 19 -7.24 4.28 -11.07
C ALA A 19 -5.93 3.48 -11.10
N ALA A 20 -5.91 2.34 -10.38
CA ALA A 20 -4.79 1.41 -10.43
C ALA A 20 -4.47 0.97 -11.86
N ASP A 21 -3.19 0.77 -12.13
CA ASP A 21 -2.75 0.10 -13.36
C ASP A 21 -3.13 -1.39 -13.30
N PRO A 22 -4.00 -1.90 -14.18
CA PRO A 22 -4.40 -3.30 -14.17
C PRO A 22 -3.22 -4.27 -14.30
N ALA A 23 -2.18 -3.90 -15.05
CA ALA A 23 -0.96 -4.72 -15.18
C ALA A 23 -0.18 -4.76 -13.86
N ALA A 24 -0.10 -3.65 -13.12
CA ALA A 24 0.52 -3.60 -11.80
C ALA A 24 -0.26 -4.47 -10.79
N VAL A 25 -1.59 -4.39 -10.80
CA VAL A 25 -2.44 -5.23 -9.92
C VAL A 25 -2.24 -6.70 -10.22
N ALA A 26 -2.21 -7.08 -11.52
CA ALA A 26 -1.96 -8.47 -11.93
C ALA A 26 -0.58 -8.97 -11.49
N LYS A 27 0.46 -8.14 -11.58
CA LYS A 27 1.81 -8.46 -11.07
C LYS A 27 1.79 -8.76 -9.58
N ILE A 28 1.20 -7.88 -8.79
CA ILE A 28 1.12 -8.02 -7.32
C ILE A 28 0.37 -9.29 -6.94
N ARG A 29 -0.79 -9.54 -7.55
CA ARG A 29 -1.58 -10.74 -7.29
C ARG A 29 -0.89 -12.02 -7.76
N GLY A 30 -0.07 -11.93 -8.81
CA GLY A 30 0.73 -13.04 -9.33
C GLY A 30 2.02 -13.30 -8.55
N GLY A 31 2.33 -12.54 -7.49
CA GLY A 31 3.52 -12.71 -6.66
C GLY A 31 4.83 -12.32 -7.36
N ILE A 32 4.79 -11.40 -8.33
CA ILE A 32 5.99 -10.91 -9.03
C ILE A 32 6.75 -9.93 -8.14
N LEU A 33 8.03 -10.19 -7.90
CA LEU A 33 8.88 -9.62 -6.85
C LEU A 33 9.17 -8.11 -6.94
N ASN A 34 9.01 -7.46 -8.08
CA ASN A 34 9.38 -6.05 -8.27
C ASN A 34 8.22 -5.24 -8.86
N CYS A 35 7.78 -4.26 -8.09
CA CYS A 35 6.74 -3.31 -8.51
C CYS A 35 7.10 -1.88 -8.09
N VAL A 36 8.36 -1.47 -8.38
CA VAL A 36 8.86 -0.12 -8.09
C VAL A 36 8.04 0.90 -8.85
N GLY A 37 7.50 1.90 -8.14
CA GLY A 37 6.67 2.95 -8.70
C GLY A 37 5.31 2.51 -9.25
N CYS A 38 4.88 1.27 -9.00
CA CYS A 38 3.59 0.78 -9.46
C CYS A 38 2.43 1.63 -8.96
N ASN A 39 1.46 1.88 -9.83
CA ASN A 39 0.20 2.51 -9.44
C ASN A 39 -0.83 1.44 -9.05
N LEU A 40 -1.08 1.31 -7.75
CA LEU A 40 -2.03 0.38 -7.13
C LEU A 40 -3.17 1.14 -6.44
N SER A 41 -3.32 2.44 -6.73
CA SER A 41 -4.30 3.32 -6.07
C SER A 41 -5.73 2.83 -6.27
N GLY A 42 -6.49 2.72 -5.17
CA GLY A 42 -7.87 2.23 -5.18
C GLY A 42 -8.03 0.74 -5.52
N ALA A 43 -6.94 -0.01 -5.70
CA ALA A 43 -7.03 -1.44 -6.00
C ALA A 43 -7.55 -2.25 -4.81
N ASP A 44 -8.28 -3.32 -5.08
CA ASP A 44 -8.56 -4.35 -4.10
C ASP A 44 -7.41 -5.36 -4.06
N LEU A 45 -6.62 -5.31 -2.99
CA LEU A 45 -5.46 -6.16 -2.73
C LEU A 45 -5.68 -7.03 -1.48
N THR A 46 -6.93 -7.21 -1.06
CA THR A 46 -7.29 -8.01 0.11
C THR A 46 -6.65 -9.40 0.04
N ASN A 47 -6.06 -9.84 1.16
CA ASN A 47 -5.37 -11.13 1.29
C ASN A 47 -4.23 -11.40 0.29
N THR A 48 -3.75 -10.37 -0.44
CA THR A 48 -2.60 -10.51 -1.33
C THR A 48 -1.30 -10.60 -0.54
N CYS A 49 -0.34 -11.40 -1.01
CA CYS A 49 0.94 -11.56 -0.33
C CYS A 49 2.10 -11.06 -1.20
N VAL A 50 2.91 -10.14 -0.64
CA VAL A 50 4.08 -9.52 -1.30
C VAL A 50 5.29 -9.48 -0.36
N LYS A 51 5.55 -10.59 0.32
CA LYS A 51 6.72 -10.69 1.21
C LYS A 51 8.03 -10.48 0.44
N GLU A 52 8.96 -9.73 1.05
CA GLU A 52 10.31 -9.52 0.52
C GLU A 52 10.35 -8.87 -0.88
N HIS A 53 9.29 -8.13 -1.24
CA HIS A 53 9.16 -7.45 -2.54
C HIS A 53 9.77 -6.05 -2.51
N ASP A 54 10.24 -5.60 -3.68
CA ASP A 54 10.64 -4.21 -3.91
C ASP A 54 9.45 -3.41 -4.45
N LEU A 55 8.88 -2.57 -3.57
CA LEU A 55 7.71 -1.74 -3.80
C LEU A 55 8.02 -0.25 -3.55
N ARG A 56 9.30 0.13 -3.73
CA ARG A 56 9.73 1.52 -3.56
C ARG A 56 8.95 2.46 -4.46
N GLY A 57 8.44 3.55 -3.88
CA GLY A 57 7.67 4.56 -4.59
C GLY A 57 6.32 4.07 -5.13
N ALA A 58 5.88 2.87 -4.80
CA ALA A 58 4.56 2.38 -5.21
C ALA A 58 3.44 3.22 -4.59
N ASN A 59 2.36 3.41 -5.34
CA ASN A 59 1.19 4.15 -4.90
C ASN A 59 0.05 3.21 -4.52
N PHE A 60 -0.28 3.14 -3.21
CA PHE A 60 -1.40 2.40 -2.65
C PHE A 60 -2.55 3.31 -2.19
N ASP A 61 -2.57 4.59 -2.59
CA ASP A 61 -3.55 5.55 -2.11
C ASP A 61 -4.99 5.04 -2.28
N GLY A 62 -5.74 4.99 -1.18
CA GLY A 62 -7.12 4.52 -1.18
C GLY A 62 -7.30 3.03 -1.52
N ALA A 63 -6.24 2.26 -1.68
CA ALA A 63 -6.34 0.82 -1.91
C ALA A 63 -6.92 0.09 -0.70
N ASN A 64 -7.56 -1.04 -0.95
CA ASN A 64 -7.94 -1.98 0.09
C ASN A 64 -6.83 -3.06 0.23
N ALA A 65 -5.99 -2.91 1.24
CA ALA A 65 -4.91 -3.83 1.59
C ALA A 65 -5.21 -4.62 2.88
N THR A 66 -6.51 -4.83 3.17
CA THR A 66 -6.95 -5.60 4.33
C THR A 66 -6.33 -7.01 4.31
N LEU A 67 -5.76 -7.42 5.44
CA LEU A 67 -5.12 -8.74 5.61
C LEU A 67 -3.98 -9.02 4.61
N MET A 68 -3.44 -7.98 3.96
CA MET A 68 -2.33 -8.13 3.03
C MET A 68 -1.05 -8.51 3.77
N CYS A 69 -0.30 -9.53 3.27
CA CYS A 69 0.99 -9.82 3.86
C CYS A 69 2.11 -9.09 3.12
N MET A 70 2.75 -8.14 3.79
CA MET A 70 3.75 -7.21 3.26
C MET A 70 5.08 -7.25 4.03
N SER A 71 5.29 -8.30 4.85
CA SER A 71 6.45 -8.40 5.72
C SER A 71 7.77 -8.41 4.94
N PHE A 72 8.78 -7.74 5.51
CA PHE A 72 10.15 -7.63 4.99
C PHE A 72 10.26 -6.96 3.61
N SER A 73 9.17 -6.37 3.09
CA SER A 73 9.18 -5.65 1.81
C SER A 73 9.73 -4.24 1.94
N ASN A 74 10.20 -3.70 0.83
CA ASN A 74 10.74 -2.35 0.77
C ASN A 74 9.71 -1.37 0.20
N PHE A 75 9.14 -0.54 1.06
CA PHE A 75 8.18 0.52 0.74
C PHE A 75 8.78 1.92 0.86
N THR A 76 10.10 2.05 0.73
CA THR A 76 10.75 3.38 0.77
C THR A 76 10.07 4.33 -0.21
N ASN A 77 9.62 5.49 0.28
CA ASN A 77 8.88 6.51 -0.47
C ASN A 77 7.54 6.05 -1.09
N ALA A 78 6.98 4.91 -0.68
CA ALA A 78 5.65 4.49 -1.12
C ALA A 78 4.56 5.37 -0.51
N SER A 79 3.40 5.48 -1.16
CA SER A 79 2.25 6.21 -0.65
C SER A 79 1.14 5.23 -0.24
N PHE A 80 0.65 5.41 1.00
CA PHE A 80 -0.46 4.67 1.60
C PHE A 80 -1.56 5.63 2.10
N ARG A 81 -1.73 6.77 1.45
CA ARG A 81 -2.70 7.79 1.89
C ARG A 81 -4.12 7.22 1.80
N GLY A 82 -4.83 7.24 2.93
CA GLY A 82 -6.19 6.70 3.00
C GLY A 82 -6.33 5.20 2.69
N THR A 83 -5.23 4.45 2.67
CA THR A 83 -5.22 3.00 2.43
C THR A 83 -5.86 2.27 3.60
N GLU A 84 -6.68 1.26 3.31
CA GLU A 84 -7.20 0.33 4.30
C GLU A 84 -6.15 -0.76 4.58
N LEU A 85 -5.51 -0.70 5.75
CA LEU A 85 -4.45 -1.62 6.17
C LEU A 85 -4.89 -2.55 7.30
N SER A 86 -6.19 -2.63 7.61
CA SER A 86 -6.69 -3.42 8.74
C SER A 86 -6.23 -4.87 8.67
N GLY A 87 -5.58 -5.33 9.72
CA GLY A 87 -5.01 -6.69 9.79
C GLY A 87 -3.84 -6.96 8.85
N ALA A 88 -3.33 -5.97 8.13
CA ALA A 88 -2.16 -6.16 7.28
C ALA A 88 -0.90 -6.47 8.09
N ASN A 89 -0.02 -7.30 7.55
CA ASN A 89 1.25 -7.63 8.17
C ASN A 89 2.40 -6.91 7.47
N MET A 90 2.93 -5.87 8.11
CA MET A 90 4.07 -5.08 7.64
C MET A 90 5.34 -5.32 8.47
N ALA A 91 5.39 -6.41 9.23
CA ALA A 91 6.52 -6.72 10.11
C ALA A 91 7.85 -6.68 9.36
N GLY A 92 8.84 -5.99 9.93
CA GLY A 92 10.18 -5.86 9.35
C GLY A 92 10.24 -5.09 8.02
N ALA A 93 9.16 -4.46 7.59
CA ALA A 93 9.15 -3.68 6.35
C ALA A 93 10.03 -2.42 6.45
N LYS A 94 10.63 -2.00 5.34
CA LYS A 94 11.34 -0.73 5.20
C LYS A 94 10.37 0.34 4.71
N MET A 95 10.17 1.39 5.50
CA MET A 95 9.15 2.42 5.21
C MET A 95 9.70 3.85 5.23
N ASP A 96 11.01 4.03 5.06
CA ASP A 96 11.63 5.35 5.06
C ASP A 96 10.98 6.26 3.99
N GLY A 97 10.47 7.42 4.41
CA GLY A 97 9.82 8.39 3.54
C GLY A 97 8.42 8.00 3.03
N ALA A 98 7.90 6.84 3.40
CA ALA A 98 6.54 6.46 3.05
C ALA A 98 5.49 7.37 3.73
N ASP A 99 4.29 7.45 3.17
CA ASP A 99 3.20 8.32 3.63
C ASP A 99 1.99 7.51 4.10
N LEU A 100 1.71 7.52 5.42
CA LEU A 100 0.55 6.86 6.05
C LEU A 100 -0.59 7.83 6.38
N THR A 101 -0.59 9.04 5.78
CA THR A 101 -1.64 10.04 6.05
C THR A 101 -3.04 9.45 5.82
N GLY A 102 -3.85 9.43 6.87
CA GLY A 102 -5.24 8.93 6.81
C GLY A 102 -5.38 7.42 6.58
N ALA A 103 -4.29 6.65 6.56
CA ALA A 103 -4.37 5.19 6.48
C ALA A 103 -5.08 4.60 7.70
N LYS A 104 -5.86 3.54 7.50
CA LYS A 104 -6.53 2.81 8.57
C LYS A 104 -5.67 1.62 8.98
N THR A 105 -5.23 1.62 10.24
CA THR A 105 -4.22 0.70 10.76
C THR A 105 -4.72 -0.23 11.86
N SER A 106 -6.02 -0.50 11.90
CA SER A 106 -6.61 -1.38 12.90
C SER A 106 -5.96 -2.75 12.84
N ILE A 107 -5.40 -3.22 13.97
CA ILE A 107 -4.66 -4.48 14.10
C ILE A 107 -3.58 -4.72 13.02
N THR A 108 -3.11 -3.65 12.34
CA THR A 108 -1.95 -3.74 11.45
C THR A 108 -0.70 -4.10 12.25
N SER A 109 0.08 -5.07 11.80
CA SER A 109 1.34 -5.44 12.43
C SER A 109 2.49 -4.57 11.92
N PHE A 110 3.08 -3.76 12.80
CA PHE A 110 4.31 -3.00 12.58
C PHE A 110 5.51 -3.57 13.35
N LEU A 111 5.48 -4.85 13.72
CA LEU A 111 6.55 -5.48 14.48
C LEU A 111 7.91 -5.32 13.80
N GLY A 112 8.88 -4.74 14.48
CA GLY A 112 10.22 -4.51 13.92
C GLY A 112 10.30 -3.56 12.74
N THR A 113 9.21 -2.83 12.43
CA THR A 113 9.15 -1.92 11.29
C THR A 113 9.85 -0.60 11.57
N GLY A 114 10.62 -0.09 10.61
CA GLY A 114 11.29 1.21 10.69
C GLY A 114 10.36 2.35 10.26
N LEU A 115 9.75 3.05 11.22
CA LEU A 115 8.78 4.13 10.98
C LEU A 115 9.33 5.53 11.30
N ARG A 116 10.64 5.71 11.57
CA ARG A 116 11.21 7.00 11.99
C ARG A 116 10.98 8.14 11.01
N LYS A 117 11.05 7.86 9.73
CA LYS A 117 10.95 8.83 8.64
C LYS A 117 9.61 8.74 7.90
N ILE A 118 8.63 8.11 8.50
CA ILE A 118 7.28 7.99 7.95
C ILE A 118 6.58 9.35 7.98
N LYS A 119 5.72 9.61 7.00
CA LYS A 119 4.87 10.81 6.95
C LYS A 119 3.47 10.49 7.40
N GLY A 120 2.81 11.43 8.08
CA GLY A 120 1.39 11.38 8.39
C GLY A 120 0.96 10.33 9.41
N LEU A 121 1.91 9.65 10.09
CA LEU A 121 1.57 8.70 11.16
C LEU A 121 1.18 9.46 12.43
N THR A 122 0.06 9.11 13.02
CA THR A 122 -0.51 9.68 14.23
C THR A 122 -0.50 8.68 15.39
N GLN A 123 -0.56 9.18 16.63
CA GLN A 123 -0.68 8.31 17.82
C GLN A 123 -1.93 7.41 17.73
N LYS A 124 -3.06 7.95 17.24
CA LYS A 124 -4.29 7.18 17.05
C LYS A 124 -4.09 5.96 16.15
N GLN A 125 -3.31 6.08 15.08
CA GLN A 125 -2.99 4.96 14.18
C GLN A 125 -2.09 3.93 14.87
N VAL A 126 -1.12 4.38 15.69
CA VAL A 126 -0.24 3.48 16.46
C VAL A 126 -1.04 2.75 17.56
N ASP A 127 -1.99 3.42 18.21
CA ASP A 127 -2.76 2.85 19.31
C ASP A 127 -3.65 1.68 18.91
N VAL A 128 -4.10 1.65 17.67
CA VAL A 128 -4.96 0.57 17.13
C VAL A 128 -4.18 -0.48 16.35
N ALA A 129 -2.90 -0.21 16.07
CA ALA A 129 -1.98 -1.13 15.42
C ALA A 129 -1.23 -1.98 16.45
N CYS A 130 -0.43 -2.91 15.95
CA CYS A 130 0.39 -3.80 16.74
C CYS A 130 1.88 -3.48 16.53
N SER A 131 2.61 -3.16 17.60
CA SER A 131 4.03 -2.83 17.54
C SER A 131 4.81 -3.51 18.68
N ASP A 132 6.13 -3.51 18.60
CA ASP A 132 7.04 -4.10 19.60
C ASP A 132 8.23 -3.17 19.91
N ALA A 133 9.12 -3.62 20.80
CA ALA A 133 10.31 -2.86 21.18
C ALA A 133 11.29 -2.64 19.99
N ALA A 134 11.21 -3.42 18.93
CA ALA A 134 12.03 -3.29 17.74
C ALA A 134 11.44 -2.27 16.73
N THR A 135 10.15 -1.93 16.86
CA THR A 135 9.49 -0.90 16.04
C THR A 135 10.11 0.47 16.31
N ARG A 136 10.47 1.20 15.28
CA ARG A 136 11.11 2.53 15.38
C ARG A 136 10.13 3.61 14.96
N LEU A 137 9.47 4.26 15.94
CA LEU A 137 8.52 5.34 15.72
C LEU A 137 9.19 6.70 15.48
N PRO A 138 8.47 7.66 14.83
CA PRO A 138 8.84 9.06 14.83
C PRO A 138 8.94 9.64 16.26
N PRO A 139 9.72 10.73 16.46
CA PRO A 139 9.74 11.43 17.74
C PRO A 139 8.34 11.86 18.19
N GLY A 140 8.04 11.70 19.47
CA GLY A 140 6.76 12.11 20.10
C GLY A 140 5.65 11.08 20.04
N LEU A 141 5.83 9.96 19.31
CA LEU A 141 4.90 8.84 19.33
C LEU A 141 5.40 7.73 20.27
N THR A 142 4.48 7.04 20.91
CA THR A 142 4.76 5.97 21.87
C THR A 142 4.28 4.62 21.37
N ILE A 143 5.10 3.59 21.58
CA ILE A 143 4.79 2.22 21.20
C ILE A 143 3.64 1.69 22.06
N ARG A 144 2.70 1.03 21.42
CA ARG A 144 1.73 0.15 22.07
C ARG A 144 2.03 -1.28 21.65
N THR A 145 2.45 -2.10 22.62
CA THR A 145 2.72 -3.52 22.35
C THR A 145 1.41 -4.29 22.19
N CYS A 146 1.43 -5.28 21.30
CA CYS A 146 0.36 -6.26 21.20
C CYS A 146 0.24 -7.09 22.47
N GLN A 147 -0.96 -7.35 22.91
CA GLN A 147 -1.29 -8.33 23.93
C GLN A 147 -1.74 -9.63 23.29
#